data_91804a30fe8635b3d884c3b06a896300
#
_entry.id   91804a30fe8635b3d884c3b06a896300
#
_cell.length_a   1.000
_cell.length_b   1.000
_cell.length_c   1.000
_cell.angle_alpha   90.00
_cell.angle_beta   90.00
_cell.angle_gamma   90.00
#
_symmetry.space_group_name_H-M   'P 1'
#
loop_
_entity.id
_entity.type
_entity.pdbx_description
1 polymer ?
#
loop_
_entity_poly.entity_id
_entity_poly.type
_entity_poly.pdbx_seq_one_letter_code
_entity_poly.pdbx_strand_id
1 'polypeptide(L)'
;GFTESLRQELDILKSGVSATCVHPGGIKTNIAQNARMLDSMSSFTGGDNIDSMKEKFESLFLTTPKKAAKKILTSVIDNKRRVLVGPDAYVLDIMQRGLPVSYQKLVTASFSFASR
;
A
#
# COMPACT_ATOMS: atom_id res chain seq x y z
N GLY A 1 -12.28 4.00 -4.13
CA GLY A 1 -13.34 4.91 -3.67
C GLY A 1 -13.31 6.27 -4.33
N PHE A 2 -12.90 7.32 -3.61
CA PHE A 2 -13.00 8.72 -4.08
C PHE A 2 -12.43 8.96 -5.49
N THR A 3 -11.18 8.57 -5.74
CA THR A 3 -10.53 8.78 -7.05
C THR A 3 -11.24 8.04 -8.19
N GLU A 4 -11.78 6.86 -7.92
CA GLU A 4 -12.51 6.07 -8.91
C GLU A 4 -13.86 6.71 -9.24
N SER A 5 -14.57 7.24 -8.23
CA SER A 5 -15.82 8.00 -8.43
C SER A 5 -15.55 9.28 -9.21
N LEU A 6 -14.55 10.06 -8.81
CA LEU A 6 -14.12 11.26 -9.53
C LEU A 6 -13.81 10.96 -11.00
N ARG A 7 -13.11 9.85 -11.29
CA ARG A 7 -12.80 9.45 -12.66
C ARG A 7 -14.06 9.19 -13.47
N GLN A 8 -15.07 8.56 -12.89
CA GLN A 8 -16.35 8.29 -13.57
C GLN A 8 -17.09 9.59 -13.90
N GLU A 9 -17.12 10.53 -12.95
CA GLU A 9 -17.74 11.85 -13.16
C GLU A 9 -17.03 12.63 -14.28
N LEU A 10 -15.69 12.64 -14.29
CA LEU A 10 -14.90 13.30 -15.34
C LEU A 10 -15.16 12.69 -16.73
N ASP A 11 -15.30 11.36 -16.81
CA ASP A 11 -15.62 10.68 -18.07
C ASP A 11 -17.04 11.02 -18.56
N ILE A 12 -18.02 11.05 -17.66
CA ILE A 12 -19.41 11.42 -17.97
C ILE A 12 -19.48 12.84 -18.49
N LEU A 13 -18.78 13.77 -17.84
CA LEU A 13 -18.73 15.17 -18.23
C LEU A 13 -17.94 15.43 -19.51
N LYS A 14 -17.19 14.42 -20.01
CA LYS A 14 -16.29 14.58 -21.17
C LYS A 14 -15.36 15.79 -21.05
N SER A 15 -14.86 16.02 -19.84
CA SER A 15 -14.11 17.22 -19.45
C SER A 15 -12.73 17.34 -20.09
N GLY A 16 -12.21 16.26 -20.70
CA GLY A 16 -10.82 16.17 -21.18
C GLY A 16 -9.80 15.99 -20.03
N VAL A 17 -10.26 16.02 -18.78
CA VAL A 17 -9.44 15.75 -17.58
C VAL A 17 -9.63 14.29 -17.15
N SER A 18 -8.56 13.68 -16.64
CA SER A 18 -8.61 12.31 -16.14
C SER A 18 -7.98 12.17 -14.77
N ALA A 19 -8.29 11.10 -14.07
CA ALA A 19 -7.72 10.75 -12.77
C ALA A 19 -7.21 9.31 -12.76
N THR A 20 -6.05 9.07 -12.18
CA THR A 20 -5.45 7.74 -12.01
C THR A 20 -5.38 7.40 -10.54
N CYS A 21 -6.00 6.30 -10.13
CA CYS A 21 -5.92 5.80 -8.77
C CYS A 21 -4.66 4.97 -8.58
N VAL A 22 -3.79 5.38 -7.66
CA VAL A 22 -2.55 4.68 -7.35
C VAL A 22 -2.70 3.91 -6.05
N HIS A 23 -2.39 2.61 -6.08
CA HIS A 23 -2.35 1.74 -4.91
C HIS A 23 -0.90 1.29 -4.68
N PRO A 24 -0.13 2.03 -3.88
CA PRO A 24 1.24 1.64 -3.57
C PRO A 24 1.25 0.52 -2.53
N GLY A 25 2.14 -0.44 -2.72
CA GLY A 25 2.60 -1.33 -1.66
C GLY A 25 3.70 -0.69 -0.82
N GLY A 26 4.56 -1.51 -0.22
CA GLY A 26 5.71 -1.04 0.53
C GLY A 26 6.78 -0.43 -0.39
N ILE A 27 7.00 0.87 -0.27
CA ILE A 27 8.04 1.60 -1.01
C ILE A 27 9.17 1.94 -0.05
N LYS A 28 10.41 1.63 -0.42
CA LYS A 28 11.62 1.94 0.38
C LYS A 28 11.82 3.45 0.49
N THR A 29 11.27 4.03 1.54
CA THR A 29 11.39 5.46 1.89
C THR A 29 11.74 5.57 3.35
N ASN A 30 12.17 6.76 3.80
CA ASN A 30 12.47 7.03 5.21
C ASN A 30 11.21 7.24 6.08
N ILE A 31 10.02 6.92 5.58
CA ILE A 31 8.76 7.10 6.32
C ILE A 31 8.78 6.31 7.63
N ALA A 32 9.21 5.04 7.58
CA ALA A 32 9.24 4.19 8.77
C ALA A 32 10.24 4.71 9.80
N GLN A 33 11.43 5.17 9.34
CA GLN A 33 12.45 5.73 10.24
C GLN A 33 12.01 7.04 10.89
N ASN A 34 11.31 7.90 10.13
CA ASN A 34 10.82 9.18 10.59
C ASN A 34 9.46 9.09 11.31
N ALA A 35 8.84 7.92 11.37
CA ALA A 35 7.57 7.73 12.05
C ALA A 35 7.74 7.93 13.57
N ARG A 36 6.86 8.73 14.15
CA ARG A 36 6.71 8.83 15.61
C ARG A 36 5.89 7.64 16.09
N MET A 37 6.52 6.75 16.83
CA MET A 37 5.84 5.62 17.44
C MET A 37 5.57 5.90 18.90
N LEU A 38 4.38 5.57 19.37
CA LEU A 38 4.00 5.65 20.78
C LEU A 38 4.51 4.38 21.50
N ASP A 39 4.95 4.53 22.76
CA ASP A 39 5.41 3.41 23.58
C ASP A 39 4.34 2.31 23.76
N SER A 40 3.05 2.69 23.68
CA SER A 40 1.93 1.76 23.70
C SER A 40 1.88 0.77 22.51
N MET A 41 2.61 1.06 21.42
CA MET A 41 2.69 0.14 20.28
C MET A 41 3.52 -1.12 20.59
N SER A 42 4.39 -1.07 21.60
CA SER A 42 5.15 -2.25 22.06
C SER A 42 4.22 -3.39 22.51
N SER A 43 3.04 -3.08 23.01
CA SER A 43 2.03 -4.08 23.39
C SER A 43 1.39 -4.80 22.19
N PHE A 44 1.38 -4.18 21.01
CA PHE A 44 0.88 -4.80 19.78
C PHE A 44 1.90 -5.75 19.12
N THR A 45 3.16 -5.63 19.46
CA THR A 45 4.28 -6.30 18.80
C THR A 45 4.99 -7.33 19.63
N GLY A 46 4.39 -7.72 20.77
CA GLY A 46 4.93 -8.75 21.64
C GLY A 46 6.22 -8.37 22.37
N GLY A 47 6.49 -7.06 22.56
CA GLY A 47 7.65 -6.57 23.31
C GLY A 47 8.91 -6.33 22.48
N ASP A 48 8.84 -6.42 21.16
CA ASP A 48 9.97 -6.05 20.29
C ASP A 48 10.32 -4.55 20.45
N ASN A 49 11.62 -4.27 20.45
CA ASN A 49 12.12 -2.89 20.48
C ASN A 49 11.68 -2.15 19.21
N ILE A 50 11.33 -0.85 19.34
CA ILE A 50 10.88 0.03 18.26
C ILE A 50 11.83 -0.01 17.05
N ASP A 51 13.15 -0.08 17.29
CA ASP A 51 14.15 -0.12 16.23
C ASP A 51 14.12 -1.44 15.45
N SER A 52 13.96 -2.57 16.11
CA SER A 52 13.83 -3.87 15.44
C SER A 52 12.54 -3.99 14.63
N MET A 53 11.48 -3.33 15.08
CA MET A 53 10.23 -3.22 14.32
C MET A 53 10.41 -2.41 13.04
N LYS A 54 11.10 -1.27 13.11
CA LYS A 54 11.37 -0.44 11.94
C LYS A 54 12.18 -1.23 10.89
N GLU A 55 13.19 -1.96 11.30
CA GLU A 55 14.00 -2.80 10.40
C GLU A 55 13.18 -3.93 9.75
N LYS A 56 12.34 -4.63 10.52
CA LYS A 56 11.43 -5.66 9.99
C LYS A 56 10.45 -5.05 8.98
N PHE A 57 9.91 -3.87 9.27
CA PHE A 57 8.99 -3.16 8.39
C PHE A 57 9.67 -2.75 7.08
N GLU A 58 10.91 -2.24 7.16
CA GLU A 58 11.70 -1.85 5.98
C GLU A 58 12.08 -3.05 5.10
N SER A 59 12.34 -4.21 5.70
CA SER A 59 12.67 -5.44 4.96
C SER A 59 11.53 -5.94 4.07
N LEU A 60 10.29 -5.57 4.39
CA LEU A 60 9.11 -5.89 3.59
C LEU A 60 8.95 -4.97 2.37
N PHE A 61 9.66 -3.84 2.32
CA PHE A 61 9.55 -2.86 1.25
C PHE A 61 10.46 -3.24 0.08
N LEU A 62 9.87 -3.82 -0.95
CA LEU A 62 10.60 -4.35 -2.10
C LEU A 62 10.77 -3.34 -3.23
N THR A 63 9.94 -2.28 -3.26
CA THR A 63 9.90 -1.32 -4.36
C THR A 63 10.70 -0.08 -4.04
N THR A 64 11.65 0.29 -4.91
CA THR A 64 12.39 1.55 -4.78
C THR A 64 11.54 2.75 -5.20
N PRO A 65 11.75 3.96 -4.62
CA PRO A 65 11.03 5.17 -5.00
C PRO A 65 11.13 5.46 -6.51
N LYS A 66 12.29 5.24 -7.11
CA LYS A 66 12.52 5.45 -8.55
C LYS A 66 11.66 4.53 -9.42
N LYS A 67 11.56 3.24 -9.05
CA LYS A 67 10.70 2.28 -9.77
C LYS A 67 9.22 2.63 -9.60
N ALA A 68 8.82 3.03 -8.39
CA ALA A 68 7.46 3.46 -8.11
C ALA A 68 7.08 4.68 -8.94
N ALA A 69 7.91 5.73 -8.93
CA ALA A 69 7.70 6.96 -9.70
C ALA A 69 7.58 6.67 -11.20
N LYS A 70 8.50 5.87 -11.76
CA LYS A 70 8.45 5.49 -13.18
C LYS A 70 7.13 4.81 -13.53
N LYS A 71 6.68 3.86 -12.72
CA LYS A 71 5.42 3.13 -12.96
C LYS A 71 4.21 4.04 -12.87
N ILE A 72 4.18 4.96 -11.91
CA ILE A 72 3.11 5.95 -11.76
C ILE A 72 3.05 6.85 -12.98
N LEU A 73 4.17 7.47 -13.36
CA LEU A 73 4.23 8.38 -14.50
C LEU A 73 3.81 7.70 -15.81
N THR A 74 4.33 6.50 -16.08
CA THR A 74 3.91 5.72 -17.25
C THR A 74 2.41 5.46 -17.24
N SER A 75 1.84 5.12 -16.08
CA SER A 75 0.41 4.86 -15.97
C SER A 75 -0.45 6.11 -16.18
N VAL A 76 0.04 7.28 -15.80
CA VAL A 76 -0.62 8.57 -16.06
C VAL A 76 -0.57 8.88 -17.56
N ILE A 77 0.59 8.72 -18.22
CA ILE A 77 0.75 8.90 -19.66
C ILE A 77 -0.19 7.98 -20.45
N ASP A 78 -0.26 6.71 -20.03
CA ASP A 78 -1.17 5.71 -20.64
C ASP A 78 -2.65 5.91 -20.26
N ASN A 79 -2.96 6.93 -19.50
CA ASN A 79 -4.31 7.24 -19.01
C ASN A 79 -5.00 6.06 -18.29
N LYS A 80 -4.25 5.29 -17.51
CA LYS A 80 -4.79 4.15 -16.75
C LYS A 80 -5.66 4.63 -15.62
N ARG A 81 -6.81 3.96 -15.42
CA ARG A 81 -7.74 4.27 -14.33
C ARG A 81 -7.18 3.89 -12.96
N ARG A 82 -6.40 2.81 -12.92
CA ARG A 82 -5.86 2.23 -11.70
C ARG A 82 -4.48 1.65 -11.94
N VAL A 83 -3.58 1.84 -10.98
CA VAL A 83 -2.24 1.25 -11.01
C VAL A 83 -1.85 0.71 -9.64
N LEU A 84 -1.37 -0.52 -9.62
CA LEU A 84 -0.77 -1.18 -8.46
C LEU A 84 0.75 -1.02 -8.55
N VAL A 85 1.38 -0.59 -7.48
CA VAL A 85 2.83 -0.34 -7.42
C VAL A 85 3.46 -1.24 -6.38
N GLY A 86 4.23 -2.22 -6.84
CA GLY A 86 4.90 -3.21 -6.01
C GLY A 86 4.20 -4.57 -6.01
N PRO A 87 4.96 -5.67 -5.85
CA PRO A 87 4.42 -7.02 -5.88
C PRO A 87 3.44 -7.29 -4.74
N ASP A 88 3.68 -6.74 -3.57
CA ASP A 88 2.82 -6.80 -2.39
C ASP A 88 1.45 -6.15 -2.63
N ALA A 89 1.39 -5.04 -3.37
CA ALA A 89 0.13 -4.42 -3.78
C ALA A 89 -0.72 -5.37 -4.64
N TYR A 90 -0.09 -6.13 -5.54
CA TYR A 90 -0.80 -7.13 -6.35
C TYR A 90 -1.32 -8.28 -5.50
N VAL A 91 -0.53 -8.79 -4.57
CA VAL A 91 -0.95 -9.88 -3.67
C VAL A 91 -2.16 -9.45 -2.85
N LEU A 92 -2.11 -8.26 -2.24
CA LEU A 92 -3.21 -7.72 -1.44
C LEU A 92 -4.46 -7.48 -2.29
N ASP A 93 -4.32 -6.97 -3.51
CA ASP A 93 -5.44 -6.73 -4.41
C ASP A 93 -6.15 -8.03 -4.81
N ILE A 94 -5.38 -9.06 -5.19
CA ILE A 94 -5.94 -10.37 -5.54
C ILE A 94 -6.62 -11.01 -4.32
N MET A 95 -5.99 -10.95 -3.16
CA MET A 95 -6.54 -11.49 -1.93
C MET A 95 -7.86 -10.79 -1.53
N GLN A 96 -7.91 -9.47 -1.61
CA GLN A 96 -9.12 -8.71 -1.33
C GLN A 96 -10.25 -8.99 -2.33
N ARG A 97 -9.93 -9.18 -3.62
CA ARG A 97 -10.92 -9.49 -4.65
C ARG A 97 -11.46 -10.93 -4.54
N GLY A 98 -10.58 -11.87 -4.23
CA GLY A 98 -10.97 -13.28 -4.06
C GLY A 98 -11.67 -13.57 -2.74
N LEU A 99 -11.30 -12.85 -1.69
CA LEU A 99 -11.78 -13.05 -0.32
C LEU A 99 -12.21 -11.72 0.31
N PRO A 100 -13.27 -11.06 -0.18
CA PRO A 100 -13.59 -9.67 0.14
C PRO A 100 -13.81 -9.37 1.63
N VAL A 101 -14.16 -10.37 2.42
CA VAL A 101 -14.34 -10.26 3.89
C VAL A 101 -13.27 -11.07 4.63
N SER A 102 -13.02 -12.29 4.20
CA SER A 102 -12.15 -13.24 4.91
C SER A 102 -10.66 -12.87 4.87
N TYR A 103 -10.22 -12.04 3.91
CA TYR A 103 -8.81 -11.60 3.83
C TYR A 103 -8.37 -10.89 5.11
N GLN A 104 -9.26 -10.21 5.81
CA GLN A 104 -8.95 -9.51 7.07
C GLN A 104 -8.47 -10.50 8.16
N LYS A 105 -9.08 -11.69 8.23
CA LYS A 105 -8.67 -12.74 9.17
C LYS A 105 -7.28 -13.28 8.81
N LEU A 106 -6.98 -13.43 7.52
CA LEU A 106 -5.67 -13.88 7.05
C LEU A 106 -4.58 -12.86 7.39
N VAL A 107 -4.83 -11.59 7.13
CA VAL A 107 -3.91 -10.49 7.48
C VAL A 107 -3.67 -10.47 8.99
N THR A 108 -4.72 -10.50 9.80
CA THR A 108 -4.60 -10.49 11.26
C THR A 108 -3.82 -11.69 11.76
N ALA A 109 -4.07 -12.89 11.23
CA ALA A 109 -3.35 -14.11 11.60
C ALA A 109 -1.86 -14.03 11.23
N SER A 110 -1.51 -13.46 10.07
CA SER A 110 -0.11 -13.31 9.66
C SER A 110 0.66 -12.38 10.60
N PHE A 111 0.05 -11.30 11.06
CA PHE A 111 0.66 -10.40 12.06
C PHE A 111 0.82 -11.08 13.42
N SER A 112 -0.18 -11.82 13.88
CA SER A 112 -0.11 -12.57 15.16
C SER A 112 0.95 -13.67 15.13
N PHE A 113 1.24 -14.26 13.97
CA PHE A 113 2.29 -15.28 13.83
C PHE A 113 3.68 -14.66 13.78
N ALA A 114 3.83 -13.48 13.17
CA ALA A 114 5.10 -12.75 13.09
C ALA A 114 5.52 -12.12 14.44
N SER A 115 4.56 -11.94 15.37
CA SER A 115 4.80 -11.39 16.72
C SER A 115 5.11 -12.46 17.79
N ARG A 116 5.18 -13.72 17.40
CA ARG A 116 5.63 -14.83 18.27
C ARG A 116 7.05 -15.22 17.94
#